data_f4efdd4fcb03b1531000c6be5de8a047
#
_entry.id   f4efdd4fcb03b1531000c6be5de8a047
#
_cell.length_a   1.000
_cell.length_b   1.000
_cell.length_c   1.000
_cell.angle_alpha   90.00
_cell.angle_beta   90.00
_cell.angle_gamma   90.00
#
_symmetry.space_group_name_H-M   'P 1'
#
loop_
_entity.id
_entity.type
_entity.pdbx_description
1 polymer ?
#
loop_
_entity_poly.entity_id
_entity_poly.type
_entity_poly.pdbx_seq_one_letter_code
_entity_poly.pdbx_strand_id
1 'polypeptide(L)'
;GGAFAVFYLTVAIAFHYYHIFSQTMAFIILIGVTVFMSVLSVVYNRRELAIISLVGGFLAPFIVSSGEGSYLVLFTYVSILNLGMFGLSIYKKWGELPMISFVFTWLIMGIFLLFSYTSSSTVISGHLFLFTTLFYFIFLLPVFSILRGEDMRTKSRGLVFVIITNNFIYLLSGALF
;
A
#
# COMPACT_ATOMS: atom_id res chain seq x y z
N GLY A 1 3.31 19.37 -3.63
CA GLY A 1 3.49 18.10 -4.36
C GLY A 1 4.90 17.96 -4.93
N GLY A 2 5.37 18.91 -5.73
CA GLY A 2 6.65 18.80 -6.45
C GLY A 2 7.88 18.65 -5.54
N ALA A 3 7.95 19.38 -4.43
CA ALA A 3 9.06 19.27 -3.48
C ALA A 3 9.25 17.84 -2.94
N PHE A 4 8.16 17.07 -2.73
CA PHE A 4 8.25 15.71 -2.23
C PHE A 4 8.73 14.73 -3.30
N ALA A 5 8.33 14.90 -4.56
CA ALA A 5 8.91 14.15 -5.66
C ALA A 5 10.43 14.35 -5.75
N VAL A 6 10.89 15.57 -5.54
CA VAL A 6 12.32 15.87 -5.46
C VAL A 6 12.98 15.15 -4.28
N PHE A 7 12.35 15.10 -3.09
CA PHE A 7 12.89 14.33 -1.96
C PHE A 7 13.02 12.83 -2.27
N TYR A 8 11.98 12.20 -2.86
CA TYR A 8 12.06 10.81 -3.26
C TYR A 8 13.18 10.55 -4.27
N LEU A 9 13.32 11.42 -5.29
CA LEU A 9 14.39 11.32 -6.28
C LEU A 9 15.77 11.55 -5.65
N THR A 10 15.91 12.51 -4.74
CA THR A 10 17.17 12.76 -4.05
C THR A 10 17.63 11.56 -3.24
N VAL A 11 16.71 10.92 -2.48
CA VAL A 11 17.03 9.70 -1.72
C VAL A 11 17.37 8.54 -2.66
N ALA A 12 16.64 8.40 -3.77
CA ALA A 12 16.90 7.38 -4.78
C ALA A 12 18.32 7.52 -5.38
N ILE A 13 18.69 8.73 -5.78
CA ILE A 13 20.00 9.05 -6.35
C ILE A 13 21.11 8.84 -5.29
N ALA A 14 20.90 9.32 -4.06
CA ALA A 14 21.85 9.15 -2.97
C ALA A 14 22.10 7.68 -2.62
N PHE A 15 21.07 6.84 -2.73
CA PHE A 15 21.18 5.39 -2.51
C PHE A 15 21.85 4.67 -3.69
N HIS A 16 21.35 4.86 -4.93
CA HIS A 16 21.79 4.05 -6.09
C HIS A 16 23.09 4.54 -6.71
N TYR A 17 23.35 5.86 -6.75
CA TYR A 17 24.53 6.42 -7.40
C TYR A 17 25.68 6.68 -6.44
N TYR A 18 25.36 7.28 -5.28
CA TYR A 18 26.40 7.70 -4.36
C TYR A 18 26.65 6.71 -3.23
N HIS A 19 25.81 5.68 -3.05
CA HIS A 19 25.90 4.71 -1.97
C HIS A 19 26.10 5.32 -0.58
N ILE A 20 25.56 6.54 -0.34
CA ILE A 20 25.73 7.30 0.91
C ILE A 20 24.96 6.62 2.04
N PHE A 21 23.82 6.01 1.73
CA PHE A 21 22.94 5.38 2.70
C PHE A 21 22.93 3.88 2.52
N SER A 22 22.87 3.14 3.66
CA SER A 22 22.48 1.74 3.61
C SER A 22 21.01 1.62 3.16
N GLN A 23 20.63 0.46 2.61
CA GLN A 23 19.25 0.18 2.18
C GLN A 23 18.25 0.49 3.31
N THR A 24 18.55 0.05 4.53
CA THR A 24 17.69 0.28 5.71
C THR A 24 17.54 1.77 6.03
N MET A 25 18.64 2.54 5.99
CA MET A 25 18.58 3.98 6.24
C MET A 25 17.75 4.71 5.18
N ALA A 26 17.98 4.43 3.89
CA ALA A 26 17.21 5.02 2.81
C ALA A 26 15.72 4.70 2.94
N PHE A 27 15.38 3.46 3.32
CA PHE A 27 14.00 3.03 3.55
C PHE A 27 13.35 3.78 4.72
N ILE A 28 14.04 3.92 5.86
CA ILE A 28 13.55 4.69 7.01
C ILE A 28 13.30 6.16 6.64
N ILE A 29 14.19 6.77 5.87
CA ILE A 29 14.03 8.16 5.40
C ILE A 29 12.77 8.27 4.54
N LEU A 30 12.54 7.36 3.59
CA LEU A 30 11.36 7.38 2.73
C LEU A 30 10.06 7.16 3.51
N ILE A 31 10.07 6.29 4.52
CA ILE A 31 8.94 6.14 5.46
C ILE A 31 8.68 7.45 6.19
N GLY A 32 9.72 8.09 6.70
CA GLY A 32 9.62 9.39 7.38
C GLY A 32 8.99 10.46 6.49
N VAL A 33 9.43 10.54 5.23
CA VAL A 33 8.85 11.45 4.23
C VAL A 33 7.37 11.14 3.98
N THR A 34 7.01 9.86 3.83
CA THR A 34 5.61 9.41 3.64
C THR A 34 4.73 9.82 4.82
N VAL A 35 5.19 9.55 6.06
CA VAL A 35 4.45 9.92 7.28
C VAL A 35 4.31 11.45 7.38
N PHE A 36 5.37 12.19 7.15
CA PHE A 36 5.36 13.65 7.19
C PHE A 36 4.36 14.24 6.19
N MET A 37 4.35 13.73 4.95
CA MET A 37 3.37 14.11 3.93
C MET A 37 1.93 13.79 4.34
N SER A 38 1.72 12.61 4.94
CA SER A 38 0.40 12.21 5.44
C SER A 38 -0.09 13.17 6.52
N VAL A 39 0.78 13.56 7.46
CA VAL A 39 0.47 14.56 8.49
C VAL A 39 0.15 15.92 7.86
N LEU A 40 0.96 16.39 6.91
CA LEU A 40 0.69 17.66 6.20
C LEU A 40 -0.64 17.61 5.46
N SER A 41 -1.02 16.48 4.87
CA SER A 41 -2.31 16.33 4.20
C SER A 41 -3.49 16.55 5.16
N VAL A 42 -3.34 16.08 6.40
CA VAL A 42 -4.33 16.29 7.48
C VAL A 42 -4.39 17.75 7.91
N VAL A 43 -3.22 18.37 8.16
CA VAL A 43 -3.11 19.76 8.64
C VAL A 43 -3.68 20.73 7.59
N TYR A 44 -3.27 20.58 6.33
CA TYR A 44 -3.74 21.46 5.26
C TYR A 44 -5.11 21.06 4.69
N ASN A 45 -5.68 19.95 5.17
CA ASN A 45 -6.95 19.39 4.68
C ASN A 45 -6.98 19.20 3.15
N ARG A 46 -5.87 18.72 2.58
CA ARG A 46 -5.71 18.53 1.13
C ARG A 46 -5.52 17.05 0.80
N ARG A 47 -6.56 16.45 0.19
CA ARG A 47 -6.55 15.03 -0.22
C ARG A 47 -5.48 14.71 -1.26
N GLU A 48 -5.13 15.68 -2.11
CA GLU A 48 -4.09 15.53 -3.13
C GLU A 48 -2.72 15.20 -2.51
N LEU A 49 -2.42 15.80 -1.34
CA LEU A 49 -1.20 15.51 -0.58
C LEU A 49 -1.22 14.09 -0.02
N ALA A 50 -2.39 13.63 0.46
CA ALA A 50 -2.56 12.25 0.94
C ALA A 50 -2.35 11.23 -0.19
N ILE A 51 -2.88 11.50 -1.38
CA ILE A 51 -2.70 10.64 -2.55
C ILE A 51 -1.23 10.57 -2.95
N ILE A 52 -0.54 11.71 -2.99
CA ILE A 52 0.90 11.75 -3.31
C ILE A 52 1.71 10.98 -2.26
N SER A 53 1.39 11.14 -0.97
CA SER A 53 2.08 10.39 0.09
C SER A 53 1.84 8.89 -0.01
N LEU A 54 0.62 8.47 -0.35
CA LEU A 54 0.26 7.08 -0.57
C LEU A 54 1.04 6.47 -1.72
N VAL A 55 1.04 7.12 -2.89
CA VAL A 55 1.79 6.66 -4.07
C VAL A 55 3.29 6.58 -3.75
N GLY A 56 3.86 7.62 -3.13
CA GLY A 56 5.25 7.61 -2.70
C GLY A 56 5.56 6.49 -1.71
N GLY A 57 4.67 6.25 -0.74
CA GLY A 57 4.79 5.16 0.21
C GLY A 57 4.83 3.79 -0.47
N PHE A 58 3.95 3.52 -1.42
CA PHE A 58 3.98 2.26 -2.18
C PHE A 58 5.22 2.11 -3.06
N LEU A 59 5.75 3.22 -3.59
CA LEU A 59 6.97 3.19 -4.41
C LEU A 59 8.26 3.07 -3.58
N ALA A 60 8.25 3.48 -2.31
CA ALA A 60 9.42 3.51 -1.45
C ALA A 60 10.23 2.20 -1.44
N PRO A 61 9.64 1.01 -1.21
CA PRO A 61 10.41 -0.24 -1.19
C PRO A 61 11.03 -0.58 -2.55
N PHE A 62 10.40 -0.18 -3.66
CA PHE A 62 10.95 -0.41 -5.00
C PHE A 62 12.10 0.54 -5.32
N ILE A 63 12.03 1.78 -4.85
CA ILE A 63 13.08 2.79 -5.00
C ILE A 63 14.37 2.36 -4.28
N VAL A 64 14.25 1.65 -3.16
CA VAL A 64 15.40 1.25 -2.32
C VAL A 64 15.69 -0.25 -2.43
N SER A 65 15.11 -0.95 -3.42
CA SER A 65 15.36 -2.39 -3.62
C SER A 65 16.76 -2.62 -4.17
N SER A 66 17.52 -3.48 -3.50
CA SER A 66 18.80 -4.01 -3.97
C SER A 66 18.66 -5.39 -4.65
N GLY A 67 17.43 -5.89 -4.79
CA GLY A 67 17.15 -7.23 -5.34
C GLY A 67 17.18 -8.36 -4.30
N GLU A 68 17.77 -8.16 -3.13
CA GLU A 68 17.86 -9.15 -2.05
C GLU A 68 16.83 -8.92 -0.92
N GLY A 69 15.83 -8.07 -1.16
CA GLY A 69 14.83 -7.69 -0.16
C GLY A 69 13.91 -8.85 0.26
N SER A 70 13.66 -8.97 1.59
CA SER A 70 12.69 -9.93 2.11
C SER A 70 11.27 -9.54 1.76
N TYR A 71 10.54 -10.41 1.06
CA TYR A 71 9.12 -10.22 0.75
C TYR A 71 8.25 -10.08 2.02
N LEU A 72 8.68 -10.70 3.15
CA LEU A 72 8.00 -10.55 4.44
C LEU A 72 8.01 -9.09 4.92
N VAL A 73 9.17 -8.42 4.82
CA VAL A 73 9.32 -7.00 5.18
C VAL A 73 8.45 -6.14 4.26
N LEU A 74 8.45 -6.42 2.96
CA LEU A 74 7.62 -5.70 1.99
C LEU A 74 6.13 -5.79 2.32
N PHE A 75 5.59 -7.00 2.50
CA PHE A 75 4.16 -7.18 2.77
C PHE A 75 3.75 -6.70 4.15
N THR A 76 4.62 -6.82 5.16
CA THR A 76 4.38 -6.22 6.49
C THR A 76 4.29 -4.70 6.37
N TYR A 77 5.21 -4.07 5.63
CA TYR A 77 5.19 -2.63 5.37
C TYR A 77 3.91 -2.20 4.64
N VAL A 78 3.54 -2.91 3.56
CA VAL A 78 2.31 -2.64 2.80
C VAL A 78 1.07 -2.76 3.69
N SER A 79 1.03 -3.74 4.62
CA SER A 79 -0.05 -3.89 5.60
C SER A 79 -0.17 -2.68 6.52
N ILE A 80 0.94 -2.21 7.08
CA ILE A 80 0.99 -1.03 7.95
C ILE A 80 0.57 0.22 7.17
N LEU A 81 1.06 0.38 5.93
CA LEU A 81 0.70 1.51 5.07
C LEU A 81 -0.81 1.53 4.77
N ASN A 82 -1.40 0.38 4.43
CA ASN A 82 -2.83 0.24 4.20
C ASN A 82 -3.65 0.61 5.44
N LEU A 83 -3.27 0.12 6.63
CA LEU A 83 -3.96 0.45 7.88
C LEU A 83 -3.86 1.94 8.20
N GLY A 84 -2.69 2.57 8.02
CA GLY A 84 -2.49 4.00 8.22
C GLY A 84 -3.35 4.83 7.27
N MET A 85 -3.36 4.50 5.98
CA MET A 85 -4.17 5.19 4.98
C MET A 85 -5.67 4.97 5.17
N PHE A 86 -6.06 3.79 5.64
CA PHE A 86 -7.44 3.51 6.01
C PHE A 86 -7.89 4.36 7.20
N GLY A 87 -7.07 4.45 8.27
CA GLY A 87 -7.32 5.34 9.40
C GLY A 87 -7.47 6.81 8.95
N LEU A 88 -6.58 7.28 8.06
CA LEU A 88 -6.65 8.61 7.48
C LEU A 88 -7.92 8.82 6.66
N SER A 89 -8.33 7.82 5.89
CA SER A 89 -9.56 7.85 5.08
C SER A 89 -10.81 7.99 5.95
N ILE A 90 -10.89 7.27 7.08
CA ILE A 90 -12.01 7.40 8.04
C ILE A 90 -11.99 8.78 8.67
N TYR A 91 -10.86 9.23 9.18
CA TYR A 91 -10.72 10.49 9.88
C TYR A 91 -11.10 11.70 9.02
N LYS A 92 -10.65 11.72 7.76
CA LYS A 92 -10.91 12.84 6.82
C LYS A 92 -12.07 12.58 5.86
N LYS A 93 -12.69 11.40 5.88
CA LYS A 93 -13.75 10.97 4.96
C LYS A 93 -13.35 11.01 3.48
N TRP A 94 -12.06 10.71 3.20
CA TRP A 94 -11.51 10.66 1.83
C TRP A 94 -11.59 9.24 1.28
N GLY A 95 -12.66 8.92 0.56
CA GLY A 95 -12.92 7.56 0.06
C GLY A 95 -12.04 7.13 -1.12
N GLU A 96 -11.27 8.03 -1.72
CA GLU A 96 -10.34 7.70 -2.80
C GLU A 96 -9.11 6.92 -2.30
N LEU A 97 -8.68 7.17 -1.05
CA LEU A 97 -7.48 6.54 -0.48
C LEU A 97 -7.57 5.01 -0.41
N PRO A 98 -8.67 4.40 0.10
CA PRO A 98 -8.81 2.94 0.08
C PRO A 98 -8.81 2.34 -1.32
N MET A 99 -9.38 3.02 -2.32
CA MET A 99 -9.39 2.54 -3.70
C MET A 99 -7.98 2.49 -4.30
N ILE A 100 -7.20 3.56 -4.11
CA ILE A 100 -5.82 3.63 -4.59
C ILE A 100 -4.96 2.58 -3.87
N SER A 101 -5.09 2.47 -2.54
CA SER A 101 -4.41 1.44 -1.74
C SER A 101 -4.74 0.04 -2.23
N PHE A 102 -6.01 -0.23 -2.54
CA PHE A 102 -6.48 -1.51 -3.07
C PHE A 102 -5.77 -1.86 -4.38
N VAL A 103 -5.76 -0.94 -5.34
CA VAL A 103 -5.12 -1.16 -6.65
C VAL A 103 -3.63 -1.46 -6.50
N PHE A 104 -2.89 -0.64 -5.73
CA PHE A 104 -1.45 -0.85 -5.53
C PHE A 104 -1.15 -2.16 -4.80
N THR A 105 -1.90 -2.47 -3.75
CA THR A 105 -1.69 -3.70 -2.96
C THR A 105 -1.89 -4.95 -3.81
N TRP A 106 -3.00 -5.02 -4.56
CA TRP A 106 -3.28 -6.18 -5.42
C TRP A 106 -2.38 -6.25 -6.65
N LEU A 107 -1.90 -5.11 -7.16
CA LEU A 107 -0.90 -5.09 -8.21
C LEU A 107 0.42 -5.70 -7.71
N ILE A 108 0.92 -5.26 -6.55
CA ILE A 108 2.14 -5.80 -5.94
C ILE A 108 1.97 -7.29 -5.63
N MET A 109 0.85 -7.67 -4.98
CA MET A 109 0.58 -9.07 -4.67
C MET A 109 0.48 -9.92 -5.93
N GLY A 110 -0.19 -9.44 -6.98
CA GLY A 110 -0.32 -10.14 -8.25
C GLY A 110 1.02 -10.41 -8.93
N ILE A 111 1.92 -9.43 -8.93
CA ILE A 111 3.29 -9.61 -9.44
C ILE A 111 4.02 -10.71 -8.66
N PHE A 112 3.93 -10.68 -7.32
CA PHE A 112 4.57 -11.71 -6.50
C PHE A 112 3.94 -13.10 -6.67
N LEU A 113 2.63 -13.21 -6.82
CA LEU A 113 1.95 -14.48 -7.11
C LEU A 113 2.39 -15.06 -8.45
N LEU A 114 2.47 -14.25 -9.50
CA LEU A 114 2.97 -14.68 -10.80
C LEU A 114 4.41 -15.16 -10.72
N PHE A 115 5.27 -14.45 -9.98
CA PHE A 115 6.66 -14.84 -9.79
C PHE A 115 6.80 -16.13 -8.96
N SER A 116 6.00 -16.28 -7.90
CA SER A 116 5.98 -17.47 -7.05
C SER A 116 5.52 -18.71 -7.82
N TYR A 117 4.52 -18.57 -8.71
CA TYR A 117 4.05 -19.65 -9.57
C TYR A 117 5.15 -20.20 -10.48
N THR A 118 6.02 -19.32 -10.99
CA THR A 118 7.16 -19.75 -11.83
C THR A 118 8.32 -20.37 -11.05
N SER A 119 8.44 -20.09 -9.75
CA SER A 119 9.59 -20.52 -8.90
C SER A 119 9.37 -21.84 -8.15
N SER A 120 8.19 -22.44 -8.18
CA SER A 120 7.83 -23.76 -7.56
C SER A 120 8.23 -23.93 -6.08
N SER A 121 8.33 -22.87 -5.29
CA SER A 121 8.70 -22.95 -3.87
C SER A 121 7.46 -22.94 -2.96
N THR A 122 7.15 -24.09 -2.35
CA THR A 122 5.98 -24.30 -1.46
C THR A 122 6.00 -23.41 -0.22
N VAL A 123 7.19 -23.08 0.33
CA VAL A 123 7.31 -22.23 1.53
C VAL A 123 6.89 -20.78 1.26
N ILE A 124 7.24 -20.24 0.09
CA ILE A 124 6.83 -18.89 -0.32
C ILE A 124 5.32 -18.83 -0.49
N SER A 125 4.70 -19.87 -1.05
CA SER A 125 3.25 -19.95 -1.25
C SER A 125 2.47 -19.82 0.07
N GLY A 126 2.88 -20.50 1.14
CA GLY A 126 2.19 -20.43 2.44
C GLY A 126 2.19 -19.03 3.06
N HIS A 127 3.31 -18.32 3.01
CA HIS A 127 3.38 -16.94 3.51
C HIS A 127 2.58 -15.96 2.65
N LEU A 128 2.59 -16.15 1.31
CA LEU A 128 1.78 -15.33 0.42
C LEU A 128 0.29 -15.52 0.68
N PHE A 129 -0.16 -16.74 0.96
CA PHE A 129 -1.55 -17.02 1.32
C PHE A 129 -1.95 -16.28 2.60
N LEU A 130 -1.08 -16.25 3.63
CA LEU A 130 -1.33 -15.52 4.87
C LEU A 130 -1.48 -14.01 4.60
N PHE A 131 -0.60 -13.41 3.80
CA PHE A 131 -0.71 -11.98 3.45
C PHE A 131 -1.92 -11.68 2.57
N THR A 132 -2.25 -12.56 1.63
CA THR A 132 -3.48 -12.45 0.81
C THR A 132 -4.71 -12.41 1.70
N THR A 133 -4.78 -13.30 2.70
CA THR A 133 -5.87 -13.35 3.67
C THR A 133 -5.88 -12.09 4.55
N LEU A 134 -4.72 -11.61 4.99
CA LEU A 134 -4.60 -10.38 5.76
C LEU A 134 -5.11 -9.17 4.95
N PHE A 135 -4.69 -9.03 3.70
CA PHE A 135 -5.17 -7.94 2.82
C PHE A 135 -6.67 -8.04 2.55
N TYR A 136 -7.19 -9.26 2.37
CA TYR A 136 -8.63 -9.48 2.25
C TYR A 136 -9.39 -8.87 3.43
N PHE A 137 -8.95 -9.15 4.67
CA PHE A 137 -9.57 -8.59 5.87
C PHE A 137 -9.38 -7.06 5.99
N ILE A 138 -8.21 -6.53 5.67
CA ILE A 138 -7.96 -5.09 5.68
C ILE A 138 -8.95 -4.36 4.75
N PHE A 139 -9.18 -4.89 3.55
CA PHE A 139 -10.10 -4.27 2.58
C PHE A 139 -11.59 -4.58 2.85
N LEU A 140 -11.91 -5.42 3.83
CA LEU A 140 -13.27 -5.53 4.39
C LEU A 140 -13.58 -4.46 5.44
N LEU A 141 -12.58 -3.86 6.08
CA LEU A 141 -12.78 -2.83 7.11
C LEU A 141 -13.67 -1.64 6.64
N PRO A 142 -13.60 -1.15 5.38
CA PRO A 142 -14.51 -0.12 4.89
C PRO A 142 -16.00 -0.48 4.99
N VAL A 143 -16.34 -1.77 4.98
CA VAL A 143 -17.73 -2.23 5.13
C VAL A 143 -18.30 -1.80 6.47
N PHE A 144 -17.50 -1.85 7.55
CA PHE A 144 -17.93 -1.43 8.88
C PHE A 144 -18.24 0.06 8.96
N SER A 145 -17.58 0.90 8.17
CA SER A 145 -17.89 2.34 8.10
C SER A 145 -19.24 2.59 7.43
N ILE A 146 -19.62 1.76 6.46
CA ILE A 146 -20.92 1.81 5.79
C ILE A 146 -22.04 1.40 6.78
N LEU A 147 -21.82 0.33 7.55
CA LEU A 147 -22.79 -0.19 8.52
C LEU A 147 -23.05 0.79 9.68
N ARG A 148 -22.12 1.71 9.97
CA ARG A 148 -22.29 2.78 10.96
C ARG A 148 -23.17 3.94 10.51
N GLY A 149 -23.78 3.89 9.32
CA GLY A 149 -24.75 4.89 8.85
C GLY A 149 -24.14 6.24 8.48
N GLU A 150 -22.85 6.32 8.23
CA GLU A 150 -22.25 7.53 7.66
C GLU A 150 -22.74 7.71 6.21
N ASP A 151 -23.23 8.93 5.91
CA ASP A 151 -23.86 9.27 4.62
C ASP A 151 -22.86 9.12 3.47
N MET A 152 -22.84 7.93 2.88
CA MET A 152 -21.89 7.48 1.85
C MET A 152 -22.53 7.38 0.46
N ARG A 153 -23.67 8.07 0.25
CA ARG A 153 -24.46 7.92 -0.99
C ARG A 153 -23.69 8.14 -2.28
N THR A 154 -22.68 9.00 -2.29
CA THR A 154 -21.81 9.27 -3.45
C THR A 154 -20.54 8.40 -3.48
N LYS A 155 -20.09 7.92 -2.33
CA LYS A 155 -18.89 7.06 -2.17
C LYS A 155 -19.19 5.56 -2.29
N SER A 156 -20.48 5.16 -2.23
CA SER A 156 -20.86 3.75 -2.16
C SER A 156 -20.42 2.92 -3.38
N ARG A 157 -20.45 3.50 -4.58
CA ARG A 157 -20.11 2.77 -5.81
C ARG A 157 -18.66 2.28 -5.83
N GLY A 158 -17.72 3.13 -5.44
CA GLY A 158 -16.30 2.77 -5.39
C GLY A 158 -16.01 1.71 -4.31
N LEU A 159 -16.63 1.84 -3.13
CA LEU A 159 -16.47 0.85 -2.06
C LEU A 159 -17.13 -0.49 -2.40
N VAL A 160 -18.31 -0.48 -3.02
CA VAL A 160 -18.96 -1.71 -3.51
C VAL A 160 -18.08 -2.40 -4.54
N PHE A 161 -17.50 -1.64 -5.47
CA PHE A 161 -16.55 -2.18 -6.44
C PHE A 161 -15.33 -2.83 -5.74
N VAL A 162 -14.71 -2.16 -4.77
CA VAL A 162 -13.58 -2.69 -3.98
C VAL A 162 -13.99 -4.00 -3.29
N ILE A 163 -15.16 -4.06 -2.65
CA ILE A 163 -15.64 -5.25 -1.95
C ILE A 163 -15.83 -6.43 -2.92
N ILE A 164 -16.55 -6.21 -4.02
CA ILE A 164 -16.82 -7.27 -5.01
C ILE A 164 -15.51 -7.77 -5.61
N THR A 165 -14.63 -6.85 -6.03
CA THR A 165 -13.34 -7.20 -6.63
C THR A 165 -12.42 -7.89 -5.63
N ASN A 166 -12.41 -7.45 -4.35
CA ASN A 166 -11.64 -8.09 -3.29
C ASN A 166 -12.05 -9.55 -3.07
N ASN A 167 -13.35 -9.82 -3.00
CA ASN A 167 -13.86 -11.20 -2.89
C ASN A 167 -13.46 -12.04 -4.11
N PHE A 168 -13.61 -11.49 -5.32
CA PHE A 168 -13.24 -12.19 -6.55
C PHE A 168 -11.76 -12.53 -6.62
N ILE A 169 -10.87 -11.55 -6.31
CA ILE A 169 -9.42 -11.77 -6.32
C ILE A 169 -9.01 -12.76 -5.23
N TYR A 170 -9.63 -12.70 -4.03
CA TYR A 170 -9.34 -13.65 -2.96
C TYR A 170 -9.72 -15.08 -3.34
N LEU A 171 -10.88 -15.29 -3.96
CA LEU A 171 -11.30 -16.61 -4.47
C LEU A 171 -10.35 -17.12 -5.58
N LEU A 172 -9.96 -16.23 -6.49
CA LEU A 172 -9.01 -16.57 -7.56
C LEU A 172 -7.63 -16.94 -6.99
N SER A 173 -7.14 -16.21 -6.00
CA SER A 173 -5.86 -16.52 -5.34
C SER A 173 -5.93 -17.85 -4.59
N GLY A 174 -7.05 -18.16 -3.92
CA GLY A 174 -7.25 -19.45 -3.26
C GLY A 174 -7.25 -20.64 -4.20
N ALA A 175 -7.54 -20.46 -5.48
CA ALA A 175 -7.43 -21.51 -6.50
C ALA A 175 -5.98 -21.72 -6.99
N LEU A 176 -5.05 -20.81 -6.66
CA LEU A 176 -3.63 -20.90 -7.02
C LEU A 176 -2.77 -21.55 -5.92
N PHE A 177 -3.29 -21.68 -4.70
CA PHE A 177 -2.66 -22.33 -3.55
C PHE A 177 -3.24 -23.71 -3.28
#